data_6788311721b860cc8b56c87eed7194d1
#
_entry.id   6788311721b860cc8b56c87eed7194d1
#
_cell.length_a   1.000
_cell.length_b   1.000
_cell.length_c   1.000
_cell.angle_alpha   90.00
_cell.angle_beta   90.00
_cell.angle_gamma   90.00
#
_symmetry.space_group_name_H-M   'P 1'
#
loop_
_entity.id
_entity.type
_entity.pdbx_description
1 polymer ?
#
loop_
_entity_poly.entity_id
_entity_poly.type
_entity_poly.pdbx_seq_one_letter_code
_entity_poly.pdbx_strand_id
1 'polypeptide(L)'
;QDRTAPCNKREPGTGCGALEGVHRDHAVLGHSERCVATHPSDMAVALAALDARVELRGPEGARTVPAADFHRLPGTRPEKDTEIRPGELITSVVLPAATGGLPSRYRKARDRASYAFALASVAAVLHCENGVVERVGLAFGALAHRP
;
A
#
# COMPACT_ATOMS: atom_id res chain seq x y z
N GLN A 1 11.39 -2.51 17.28
CA GLN A 1 12.29 -2.55 16.11
C GLN A 1 13.70 -2.26 16.60
N ASP A 2 14.62 -3.17 16.33
CA ASP A 2 16.03 -3.00 16.66
C ASP A 2 16.65 -1.97 15.70
N ARG A 3 17.11 -0.84 16.26
CA ARG A 3 17.74 0.24 15.48
C ARG A 3 19.17 -0.08 15.06
N THR A 4 19.78 -1.12 15.64
CA THR A 4 21.14 -1.55 15.31
C THR A 4 21.19 -2.56 14.18
N ALA A 5 20.06 -3.24 13.87
CA ALA A 5 19.99 -4.18 12.78
C ALA A 5 20.19 -3.48 11.41
N PRO A 6 20.91 -4.08 10.47
CA PRO A 6 21.09 -3.53 9.14
C PRO A 6 19.74 -3.36 8.42
N CYS A 7 19.53 -2.23 7.75
CA CYS A 7 18.27 -1.92 7.10
C CYS A 7 18.44 -0.96 5.91
N ASN A 8 18.33 -1.49 4.71
CA ASN A 8 18.43 -0.73 3.46
C ASN A 8 17.40 0.40 3.32
N LYS A 9 16.28 0.36 4.06
CA LYS A 9 15.31 1.48 4.08
C LYS A 9 15.82 2.66 4.89
N ARG A 10 16.57 2.41 5.96
CA ARG A 10 17.16 3.47 6.81
C ARG A 10 18.46 3.97 6.23
N GLU A 11 19.32 3.06 5.82
CA GLU A 11 20.65 3.35 5.33
C GLU A 11 20.96 2.44 4.14
N PRO A 12 20.82 2.95 2.91
CA PRO A 12 21.04 2.18 1.70
C PRO A 12 22.41 1.51 1.66
N GLY A 13 22.43 0.22 1.33
CA GLY A 13 23.67 -0.57 1.22
C GLY A 13 24.10 -1.29 2.49
N THR A 14 23.43 -1.08 3.63
CA THR A 14 23.77 -1.76 4.89
C THR A 14 23.23 -3.19 4.98
N GLY A 15 22.35 -3.59 4.07
CA GLY A 15 21.71 -4.90 4.08
C GLY A 15 20.31 -4.88 4.71
N CYS A 16 19.77 -6.06 4.97
CA CYS A 16 18.48 -6.24 5.61
C CYS A 16 18.54 -7.40 6.61
N GLY A 17 18.50 -7.08 7.90
CA GLY A 17 18.54 -8.08 8.97
C GLY A 17 17.30 -8.99 9.06
N ALA A 18 16.28 -8.72 8.25
CA ALA A 18 15.05 -9.53 8.21
C ALA A 18 15.09 -10.66 7.18
N LEU A 19 16.03 -10.67 6.23
CA LEU A 19 16.08 -11.66 5.15
C LEU A 19 16.24 -13.10 5.66
N GLU A 20 17.02 -13.28 6.70
CA GLU A 20 17.27 -14.59 7.34
C GLU A 20 16.39 -14.80 8.59
N GLY A 21 15.41 -13.96 8.79
CA GLY A 21 14.56 -13.96 9.99
C GLY A 21 13.27 -14.76 9.86
N VAL A 22 12.34 -14.51 10.80
CA VAL A 22 11.00 -15.11 10.77
C VAL A 22 10.12 -14.28 9.84
N HIS A 23 9.56 -14.89 8.80
CA HIS A 23 8.87 -14.22 7.69
C HIS A 23 7.35 -14.10 7.83
N ARG A 24 6.79 -14.39 9.00
CA ARG A 24 5.34 -14.37 9.22
C ARG A 24 4.66 -13.06 8.80
N ASP A 25 5.31 -11.94 9.08
CA ASP A 25 4.78 -10.59 8.86
C ASP A 25 5.50 -9.87 7.70
N HIS A 26 6.22 -10.60 6.89
CA HIS A 26 6.96 -10.06 5.76
C HIS A 26 6.20 -10.18 4.44
N ALA A 27 6.63 -9.43 3.44
CA ALA A 27 6.01 -9.44 2.13
C ALA A 27 6.12 -10.82 1.46
N VAL A 28 4.98 -11.34 1.01
CA VAL A 28 4.88 -12.59 0.22
C VAL A 28 5.07 -12.28 -1.26
N LEU A 29 4.63 -11.10 -1.69
CA LEU A 29 4.68 -10.65 -3.08
C LEU A 29 5.51 -9.37 -3.21
N GLY A 30 6.15 -9.20 -4.35
CA GLY A 30 6.81 -7.95 -4.72
C GLY A 30 7.99 -7.52 -3.82
N HIS A 31 8.50 -8.41 -2.97
CA HIS A 31 9.72 -8.15 -2.20
C HIS A 31 10.96 -8.21 -3.10
N SER A 32 12.10 -7.79 -2.56
CA SER A 32 13.39 -7.90 -3.23
C SER A 32 14.44 -8.46 -2.27
N GLU A 33 15.60 -8.82 -2.81
CA GLU A 33 16.78 -9.21 -2.00
C GLU A 33 17.25 -8.09 -1.04
N ARG A 34 16.73 -6.88 -1.21
CA ARG A 34 17.09 -5.73 -0.39
C ARG A 34 16.07 -5.40 0.70
N CYS A 35 14.82 -5.84 0.54
CA CYS A 35 13.76 -5.55 1.51
C CYS A 35 12.57 -6.51 1.39
N VAL A 36 12.12 -7.02 2.54
CA VAL A 36 10.97 -7.93 2.68
C VAL A 36 9.81 -7.30 3.47
N ALA A 37 9.83 -5.98 3.69
CA ALA A 37 8.79 -5.29 4.44
C ALA A 37 7.44 -5.34 3.71
N THR A 38 6.35 -5.24 4.46
CA THR A 38 5.00 -5.02 3.94
C THR A 38 4.58 -3.56 4.13
N HIS A 39 3.51 -3.14 3.45
CA HIS A 39 2.83 -1.87 3.69
C HIS A 39 1.58 -2.09 4.57
N PRO A 40 1.63 -1.84 5.88
CA PRO A 40 0.57 -2.20 6.80
C PRO A 40 -0.49 -1.10 6.94
N SER A 41 -1.16 -0.71 5.84
CA SER A 41 -2.18 0.33 5.83
C SER A 41 -3.52 -0.17 5.30
N ASP A 42 -4.50 -0.30 6.19
CA ASP A 42 -5.87 -0.64 5.84
C ASP A 42 -6.49 0.42 4.90
N MET A 43 -6.18 1.70 5.15
CA MET A 43 -6.67 2.81 4.33
C MET A 43 -6.13 2.74 2.90
N ALA A 44 -4.84 2.46 2.71
CA ALA A 44 -4.24 2.38 1.37
C ALA A 44 -4.91 1.28 0.53
N VAL A 45 -5.27 0.15 1.14
CA VAL A 45 -5.99 -0.94 0.48
C VAL A 45 -7.38 -0.50 0.02
N ALA A 46 -8.12 0.19 0.88
CA ALA A 46 -9.43 0.73 0.54
C ALA A 46 -9.34 1.79 -0.58
N LEU A 47 -8.38 2.69 -0.51
CA LEU A 47 -8.16 3.73 -1.52
C LEU A 47 -7.80 3.13 -2.88
N ALA A 48 -6.98 2.08 -2.93
CA ALA A 48 -6.63 1.39 -4.16
C ALA A 48 -7.86 0.72 -4.79
N ALA A 49 -8.68 0.00 -4.00
CA ALA A 49 -9.91 -0.64 -4.48
C ALA A 49 -10.96 0.37 -4.99
N LEU A 50 -11.00 1.57 -4.40
CA LEU A 50 -11.90 2.66 -4.78
C LEU A 50 -11.39 3.47 -5.98
N ASP A 51 -10.22 3.14 -6.54
CA ASP A 51 -9.59 3.90 -7.62
C ASP A 51 -9.33 5.38 -7.23
N ALA A 52 -8.98 5.60 -5.96
CA ALA A 52 -8.71 6.92 -5.42
C ALA A 52 -7.48 7.57 -6.07
N ARG A 53 -7.41 8.89 -5.99
CA ARG A 53 -6.29 9.69 -6.47
C ARG A 53 -5.68 10.50 -5.35
N VAL A 54 -4.36 10.55 -5.28
CA VAL A 54 -3.60 11.36 -4.33
C VAL A 54 -3.17 12.63 -5.04
N GLU A 55 -3.57 13.78 -4.50
CA GLU A 55 -3.15 15.09 -4.99
C GLU A 55 -1.90 15.55 -4.25
N LEU A 56 -0.90 15.91 -5.01
CA LEU A 56 0.40 16.37 -4.54
C LEU A 56 0.65 17.80 -4.99
N ARG A 57 1.29 18.58 -4.14
CA ARG A 57 1.72 19.94 -4.47
C ARG A 57 3.14 20.16 -3.99
N GLY A 58 3.97 20.72 -4.85
CA GLY A 58 5.36 21.03 -4.59
C GLY A 58 5.87 22.23 -5.37
N PRO A 59 7.19 22.48 -5.37
CA PRO A 59 7.80 23.62 -6.07
C PRO A 59 7.50 23.66 -7.57
N GLU A 60 7.33 22.49 -8.20
CA GLU A 60 7.03 22.35 -9.63
C GLU A 60 5.52 22.43 -9.95
N GLY A 61 4.67 22.72 -8.96
CA GLY A 61 3.23 22.81 -9.12
C GLY A 61 2.45 21.66 -8.48
N ALA A 62 1.22 21.46 -8.96
CA ALA A 62 0.33 20.39 -8.51
C ALA A 62 0.36 19.22 -9.49
N ARG A 63 0.25 18.01 -8.98
CA ARG A 63 0.06 16.77 -9.76
C ARG A 63 -0.79 15.76 -9.02
N THR A 64 -1.32 14.81 -9.74
CA THR A 64 -2.17 13.74 -9.21
C THR A 64 -1.56 12.38 -9.54
N VAL A 65 -1.60 11.45 -8.58
CA VAL A 65 -1.13 10.07 -8.73
C VAL A 65 -2.26 9.12 -8.34
N PRO A 66 -2.55 8.05 -9.11
CA PRO A 66 -3.46 7.01 -8.67
C PRO A 66 -2.99 6.41 -7.34
N ALA A 67 -3.92 6.11 -6.41
CA ALA A 67 -3.56 5.53 -5.12
C ALA A 67 -2.85 4.17 -5.26
N ALA A 68 -3.25 3.38 -6.25
CA ALA A 68 -2.61 2.09 -6.57
C ALA A 68 -1.14 2.22 -7.00
N ASP A 69 -0.74 3.37 -7.57
CA ASP A 69 0.62 3.64 -8.05
C ASP A 69 1.42 4.53 -7.09
N PHE A 70 0.78 5.01 -6.01
CA PHE A 70 1.42 5.93 -5.07
C PHE A 70 2.52 5.27 -4.23
N HIS A 71 2.32 4.00 -3.85
CA HIS A 71 3.30 3.21 -3.11
C HIS A 71 4.20 2.44 -4.08
N ARG A 72 5.46 2.30 -3.73
CA ARG A 72 6.49 1.67 -4.56
C ARG A 72 6.82 0.26 -4.08
N LEU A 73 7.15 -0.60 -5.03
CA LEU A 73 7.90 -1.83 -4.72
C LEU A 73 9.35 -1.47 -4.39
N PRO A 74 10.03 -2.23 -3.51
CA PRO A 74 11.38 -1.89 -3.05
C PRO A 74 12.43 -1.93 -4.15
N GLY A 75 12.34 -2.89 -5.07
CA GLY A 75 13.31 -3.06 -6.15
C GLY A 75 14.75 -2.90 -5.66
N THR A 76 15.48 -1.99 -6.30
CA THR A 76 16.86 -1.63 -5.93
C THR A 76 16.94 -0.44 -4.96
N ARG A 77 15.80 0.23 -4.66
CA ARG A 77 15.72 1.47 -3.87
C ARG A 77 14.68 1.39 -2.77
N PRO A 78 14.85 0.50 -1.78
CA PRO A 78 13.86 0.29 -0.71
C PRO A 78 13.69 1.49 0.23
N GLU A 79 14.59 2.47 0.20
CA GLU A 79 14.47 3.73 0.95
C GLU A 79 13.35 4.64 0.42
N LYS A 80 12.85 4.37 -0.79
CA LYS A 80 11.74 5.12 -1.41
C LYS A 80 10.45 4.32 -1.34
N ASP A 81 9.58 4.67 -0.41
CA ASP A 81 8.28 3.99 -0.20
C ASP A 81 7.15 4.51 -1.10
N THR A 82 7.28 5.74 -1.59
CA THR A 82 6.22 6.44 -2.33
C THR A 82 6.76 7.19 -3.54
N GLU A 83 5.84 7.67 -4.39
CA GLU A 83 6.14 8.54 -5.53
C GLU A 83 6.28 10.03 -5.15
N ILE A 84 6.24 10.40 -3.86
CA ILE A 84 6.48 11.77 -3.40
C ILE A 84 7.90 12.20 -3.77
N ARG A 85 8.01 13.39 -4.34
CA ARG A 85 9.28 14.05 -4.66
C ARG A 85 9.70 14.99 -3.52
N PRO A 86 10.99 15.34 -3.42
CA PRO A 86 11.46 16.32 -2.45
C PRO A 86 10.66 17.63 -2.55
N GLY A 87 10.16 18.11 -1.42
CA GLY A 87 9.37 19.35 -1.34
C GLY A 87 7.89 19.20 -1.70
N GLU A 88 7.41 18.01 -2.03
CA GLU A 88 5.98 17.76 -2.24
C GLU A 88 5.26 17.42 -0.94
N LEU A 89 4.00 17.84 -0.85
CA LEU A 89 3.05 17.50 0.20
C LEU A 89 1.80 16.86 -0.41
N ILE A 90 1.19 15.91 0.30
CA ILE A 90 -0.16 15.43 -0.01
C ILE A 90 -1.14 16.52 0.42
N THR A 91 -1.93 17.03 -0.51
CA THR A 91 -2.93 18.07 -0.24
C THR A 91 -4.33 17.51 -0.08
N SER A 92 -4.64 16.43 -0.80
CA SER A 92 -5.94 15.76 -0.68
C SER A 92 -5.88 14.34 -1.23
N VAL A 93 -6.91 13.56 -0.91
CA VAL A 93 -7.23 12.28 -1.53
C VAL A 93 -8.63 12.38 -2.10
N VAL A 94 -8.76 12.14 -3.40
CA VAL A 94 -10.02 12.26 -4.13
C VAL A 94 -10.57 10.87 -4.43
N LEU A 95 -11.81 10.63 -4.04
CA LEU A 95 -12.57 9.42 -4.39
C LEU A 95 -13.40 9.71 -5.65
N PRO A 96 -13.27 8.90 -6.72
CA PRO A 96 -14.11 9.08 -7.89
C PRO A 96 -15.59 8.86 -7.56
N ALA A 97 -16.48 9.72 -8.05
CA ALA A 97 -17.93 9.58 -7.85
C ALA A 97 -18.46 8.23 -8.40
N ALA A 98 -17.83 7.73 -9.47
CA ALA A 98 -18.20 6.45 -10.08
C ALA A 98 -17.96 5.22 -9.18
N THR A 99 -17.14 5.34 -8.13
CA THR A 99 -16.83 4.22 -7.21
C THR A 99 -17.27 4.50 -5.78
N GLY A 100 -17.35 5.77 -5.37
CA GLY A 100 -17.64 6.17 -4.00
C GLY A 100 -19.03 5.78 -3.48
N GLY A 101 -20.00 5.52 -4.37
CA GLY A 101 -21.36 5.08 -4.01
C GLY A 101 -21.63 3.58 -4.23
N LEU A 102 -20.66 2.82 -4.72
CA LEU A 102 -20.85 1.40 -5.02
C LEU A 102 -20.78 0.53 -3.74
N PRO A 103 -21.48 -0.62 -3.73
CA PRO A 103 -21.33 -1.62 -2.69
C PRO A 103 -19.86 -2.01 -2.51
N SER A 104 -19.39 -1.95 -1.27
CA SER A 104 -17.99 -2.26 -0.96
C SER A 104 -17.88 -3.11 0.30
N ARG A 105 -16.80 -3.85 0.41
CA ARG A 105 -16.47 -4.69 1.57
C ARG A 105 -14.97 -4.62 1.85
N TYR A 106 -14.65 -4.58 3.14
CA TYR A 106 -13.29 -4.76 3.64
C TYR A 106 -13.25 -5.94 4.61
N ARG A 107 -12.26 -6.81 4.42
CA ARG A 107 -11.99 -7.95 5.31
C ARG A 107 -10.52 -7.95 5.69
N LYS A 108 -10.25 -8.31 6.94
CA LYS A 108 -8.92 -8.32 7.54
C LYS A 108 -8.74 -9.54 8.42
N ALA A 109 -7.77 -10.37 8.10
CA ALA A 109 -7.25 -11.38 9.00
C ALA A 109 -6.25 -10.73 9.96
N ARG A 110 -6.37 -11.01 11.27
CA ARG A 110 -5.56 -10.39 12.32
C ARG A 110 -5.48 -11.29 13.54
N ASP A 111 -4.45 -11.14 14.36
CA ASP A 111 -4.22 -11.97 15.55
C ASP A 111 -5.17 -11.66 16.71
N ARG A 112 -5.73 -10.48 16.77
CA ARG A 112 -6.61 -10.03 17.84
C ARG A 112 -7.71 -9.09 17.34
N ALA A 113 -8.75 -8.91 18.14
CA ALA A 113 -9.97 -8.20 17.75
C ALA A 113 -9.75 -6.72 17.41
N SER A 114 -8.76 -6.06 18.00
CA SER A 114 -8.45 -4.66 17.76
C SER A 114 -6.95 -4.38 17.89
N TYR A 115 -6.55 -3.20 17.44
CA TYR A 115 -5.18 -2.69 17.56
C TYR A 115 -4.11 -3.68 17.04
N ALA A 116 -4.35 -4.23 15.86
CA ALA A 116 -3.44 -5.14 15.17
C ALA A 116 -3.36 -4.80 13.68
N PHE A 117 -2.18 -4.89 13.12
CA PHE A 117 -1.99 -4.89 11.68
C PHE A 117 -2.63 -6.13 11.05
N ALA A 118 -2.92 -6.06 9.77
CA ALA A 118 -3.39 -7.22 9.04
C ALA A 118 -2.26 -8.23 8.85
N LEU A 119 -2.58 -9.50 9.00
CA LEU A 119 -1.78 -10.61 8.42
C LEU A 119 -2.03 -10.69 6.92
N ALA A 120 -3.28 -10.46 6.53
CA ALA A 120 -3.74 -10.25 5.17
C ALA A 120 -5.04 -9.46 5.20
N SER A 121 -5.29 -8.65 4.20
CA SER A 121 -6.57 -7.95 4.06
C SER A 121 -6.98 -7.84 2.61
N VAL A 122 -8.26 -7.57 2.39
CA VAL A 122 -8.83 -7.34 1.06
C VAL A 122 -9.89 -6.26 1.14
N ALA A 123 -9.86 -5.32 0.20
CA ALA A 123 -10.94 -4.42 -0.13
C ALA A 123 -11.52 -4.80 -1.48
N ALA A 124 -12.84 -4.82 -1.58
CA ALA A 124 -13.56 -5.07 -2.81
C ALA A 124 -14.65 -4.01 -3.00
N VAL A 125 -14.75 -3.48 -4.22
CA VAL A 125 -15.82 -2.59 -4.68
C VAL A 125 -16.45 -3.26 -5.88
N LEU A 126 -17.78 -3.39 -5.90
CA LEU A 126 -18.47 -4.17 -6.89
C LEU A 126 -19.62 -3.38 -7.53
N HIS A 127 -19.66 -3.37 -8.85
CA HIS A 127 -20.79 -2.93 -9.63
C HIS A 127 -21.40 -4.13 -10.38
N CYS A 128 -22.68 -4.41 -10.10
CA CYS A 128 -23.42 -5.48 -10.75
C CYS A 128 -24.70 -4.90 -11.37
N GLU A 129 -24.98 -5.27 -12.61
CA GLU A 129 -26.24 -5.01 -13.29
C GLU A 129 -26.84 -6.32 -13.79
N ASN A 130 -28.14 -6.53 -13.55
CA ASN A 130 -28.86 -7.74 -13.96
C ASN A 130 -28.19 -9.07 -13.59
N GLY A 131 -27.49 -9.12 -12.41
CA GLY A 131 -26.76 -10.29 -11.94
C GLY A 131 -25.40 -10.51 -12.59
N VAL A 132 -24.95 -9.60 -13.44
CA VAL A 132 -23.62 -9.63 -14.07
C VAL A 132 -22.71 -8.60 -13.41
N VAL A 133 -21.47 -9.00 -13.11
CA VAL A 133 -20.44 -8.09 -12.62
C VAL A 133 -19.90 -7.28 -13.79
N GLU A 134 -20.13 -5.98 -13.78
CA GLU A 134 -19.64 -5.06 -14.80
C GLU A 134 -18.30 -4.41 -14.42
N ARG A 135 -18.12 -4.16 -13.12
CA ARG A 135 -16.90 -3.56 -12.61
C ARG A 135 -16.54 -4.14 -11.25
N VAL A 136 -15.26 -4.41 -11.07
CA VAL A 136 -14.68 -4.77 -9.76
C VAL A 136 -13.42 -3.96 -9.51
N GLY A 137 -13.35 -3.35 -8.31
CA GLY A 137 -12.11 -2.87 -7.73
C GLY A 137 -11.69 -3.86 -6.64
N LEU A 138 -10.48 -4.41 -6.74
CA LEU A 138 -9.99 -5.39 -5.78
C LEU A 138 -8.55 -5.04 -5.40
N ALA A 139 -8.30 -4.89 -4.11
CA ALA A 139 -6.97 -4.63 -3.59
C ALA A 139 -6.70 -5.49 -2.36
N PHE A 140 -5.46 -5.92 -2.21
CA PHE A 140 -5.00 -6.74 -1.10
C PHE A 140 -4.02 -5.97 -0.24
N GLY A 141 -3.99 -6.24 1.07
CA GLY A 141 -3.08 -5.59 2.01
C GLY A 141 -2.25 -6.55 2.82
N ALA A 142 -1.14 -6.07 3.32
CA ALA A 142 -0.15 -6.79 4.12
C ALA A 142 0.56 -7.95 3.38
N LEU A 143 0.41 -8.06 2.06
CA LEU A 143 1.06 -9.08 1.24
C LEU A 143 2.30 -8.57 0.52
N ALA A 144 2.38 -7.26 0.28
CA ALA A 144 3.44 -6.60 -0.48
C ALA A 144 3.79 -5.23 0.12
N HIS A 145 4.74 -4.52 -0.50
CA HIS A 145 5.10 -3.14 -0.17
C HIS A 145 4.04 -2.11 -0.61
N ARG A 146 3.06 -2.54 -1.36
CA ARG A 146 1.92 -1.73 -1.83
C ARG A 146 0.64 -2.57 -1.83
N PRO A 147 -0.52 -1.93 -1.80
CA PRO A 147 -1.80 -2.61 -2.01
C PRO A 147 -1.90 -3.26 -3.38
#